data_43e3650509dde15452c42ee12c39acd7
#
_entry.id   43e3650509dde15452c42ee12c39acd7
#
_cell.length_a   1.000
_cell.length_b   1.000
_cell.length_c   1.000
_cell.angle_alpha   90.00
_cell.angle_beta   90.00
_cell.angle_gamma   90.00
#
_symmetry.space_group_name_H-M   'P 1'
#
loop_
_entity.id
_entity.type
_entity.pdbx_description
1 polymer ?
#
loop_
_entity_poly.entity_id
_entity_poly.type
_entity_poly.pdbx_seq_one_letter_code
_entity_poly.pdbx_strand_id
1 'polypeptide(L)'
;KPFLAIADHLTRQGYAVFRYDDFPTAVFAKSTTYDFADGVTMILDSFAKRPDLGSLPTGLLGHSEGSLVAEIVAARDKRIDFVITLGGVAQTISDVLLYQVHAINEASGELTPEENDYAVEASKTIYDIIAKSKSPDAAAKKINKLYSYQSGTLITSKIEADVFSQNKKAEIMQMVYSPWFYTLFHHQPKKHIKKMRCPMLAVGGEKDLQVDAVTNNALFKAYLPKNPLHRFEVIPNANHLLQTCTTGSPDEYGIIEETLRGDVLEIIQEWLDSAVSH
;
A
#
# COMPACT_ATOMS: atom_id res chain seq x y z
N LYS A 1 -7.57 2.43 16.78
CA LYS A 1 -8.00 2.37 15.37
C LYS A 1 -7.59 3.70 14.72
N PRO A 2 -6.54 3.73 13.88
CA PRO A 2 -5.87 4.96 13.46
C PRO A 2 -6.81 5.98 12.78
N PHE A 3 -7.68 5.54 11.88
CA PHE A 3 -8.63 6.45 11.21
C PHE A 3 -9.66 7.11 12.13
N LEU A 4 -9.94 6.52 13.30
CA LEU A 4 -10.78 7.19 14.30
C LEU A 4 -10.00 8.30 15.01
N ALA A 5 -8.72 8.07 15.34
CA ALA A 5 -7.86 9.07 15.96
C ALA A 5 -7.64 10.27 15.02
N ILE A 6 -7.38 10.00 13.74
CA ILE A 6 -7.25 11.04 12.70
C ILE A 6 -8.56 11.83 12.58
N ALA A 7 -9.71 11.15 12.51
CA ALA A 7 -11.00 11.81 12.38
C ALA A 7 -11.33 12.68 13.61
N ASP A 8 -11.11 12.18 14.83
CA ASP A 8 -11.33 12.96 16.06
C ASP A 8 -10.43 14.19 16.10
N HIS A 9 -9.13 14.02 15.79
CA HIS A 9 -8.18 15.13 15.76
C HIS A 9 -8.61 16.21 14.77
N LEU A 10 -8.84 15.83 13.50
CA LEU A 10 -9.15 16.79 12.43
C LEU A 10 -10.52 17.46 12.61
N THR A 11 -11.53 16.75 13.13
CA THR A 11 -12.83 17.36 13.36
C THR A 11 -12.79 18.39 14.47
N ARG A 12 -11.95 18.23 15.49
CA ARG A 12 -11.70 19.27 16.51
C ARG A 12 -11.03 20.51 15.93
N GLN A 13 -10.34 20.39 14.81
CA GLN A 13 -9.69 21.49 14.09
C GLN A 13 -10.60 22.11 13.01
N GLY A 14 -11.87 21.67 12.92
CA GLY A 14 -12.84 22.26 12.00
C GLY A 14 -12.94 21.58 10.63
N TYR A 15 -12.23 20.47 10.41
CA TYR A 15 -12.35 19.69 9.18
C TYR A 15 -13.54 18.74 9.25
N ALA A 16 -14.30 18.63 8.15
CA ALA A 16 -15.30 17.57 8.00
C ALA A 16 -14.57 16.27 7.57
N VAL A 17 -14.71 15.20 8.35
CA VAL A 17 -14.08 13.91 8.05
C VAL A 17 -15.14 12.84 7.84
N PHE A 18 -15.12 12.23 6.67
CA PHE A 18 -15.97 11.10 6.34
C PHE A 18 -15.16 9.82 6.33
N ARG A 19 -15.61 8.81 7.06
CA ARG A 19 -15.07 7.45 7.06
C ARG A 19 -16.18 6.49 6.67
N TYR A 20 -15.84 5.47 5.95
CA TYR A 20 -16.78 4.44 5.52
C TYR A 20 -16.18 3.05 5.79
N ASP A 21 -17.03 2.06 5.87
CA ASP A 21 -16.62 0.67 5.97
C ASP A 21 -16.30 0.11 4.57
N ASP A 22 -15.43 -0.88 4.53
CA ASP A 22 -15.15 -1.62 3.32
C ASP A 22 -16.38 -2.36 2.79
N PHE A 23 -16.29 -2.83 1.56
CA PHE A 23 -17.33 -3.67 0.98
C PHE A 23 -17.61 -4.91 1.85
N PRO A 24 -18.87 -5.38 1.92
CA PRO A 24 -19.17 -6.65 2.58
C PRO A 24 -18.27 -7.77 2.08
N THR A 25 -17.87 -8.69 2.95
CA THR A 25 -16.85 -9.75 2.67
C THR A 25 -17.11 -10.50 1.35
N ALA A 26 -18.37 -10.79 1.03
CA ALA A 26 -18.71 -11.49 -0.21
C ALA A 26 -18.46 -10.66 -1.49
N VAL A 27 -18.53 -9.34 -1.39
CA VAL A 27 -18.22 -8.39 -2.48
C VAL A 27 -16.72 -8.15 -2.51
N PHE A 28 -16.11 -7.91 -1.34
CA PHE A 28 -14.69 -7.67 -1.17
C PHE A 28 -13.84 -8.77 -1.81
N ALA A 29 -14.18 -10.04 -1.62
CA ALA A 29 -13.44 -11.18 -2.17
C ALA A 29 -13.38 -11.20 -3.72
N LYS A 30 -14.24 -10.42 -4.40
CA LYS A 30 -14.29 -10.31 -5.87
C LYS A 30 -13.87 -8.93 -6.36
N SER A 31 -13.63 -7.98 -5.44
CA SER A 31 -13.29 -6.59 -5.77
C SER A 31 -11.80 -6.44 -6.03
N THR A 32 -11.47 -5.39 -6.74
CA THR A 32 -10.12 -4.95 -7.03
C THR A 32 -9.89 -3.55 -6.44
N THR A 33 -8.65 -3.09 -6.38
CA THR A 33 -8.31 -1.71 -6.00
C THR A 33 -9.06 -0.68 -6.87
N TYR A 34 -9.39 -1.00 -8.12
CA TYR A 34 -10.17 -0.13 -9.00
C TYR A 34 -11.65 -0.06 -8.59
N ASP A 35 -12.24 -1.16 -8.12
CA ASP A 35 -13.60 -1.18 -7.60
C ASP A 35 -13.71 -0.33 -6.32
N PHE A 36 -12.69 -0.37 -5.46
CA PHE A 36 -12.61 0.53 -4.30
C PHE A 36 -12.53 2.00 -4.73
N ALA A 37 -11.74 2.31 -5.76
CA ALA A 37 -11.65 3.66 -6.30
C ALA A 37 -13.00 4.13 -6.92
N ASP A 38 -13.75 3.23 -7.54
CA ASP A 38 -15.10 3.52 -8.04
C ASP A 38 -16.07 3.78 -6.89
N GLY A 39 -15.98 3.01 -5.80
CA GLY A 39 -16.73 3.26 -4.57
C GLY A 39 -16.48 4.65 -3.99
N VAL A 40 -15.22 5.08 -3.92
CA VAL A 40 -14.86 6.45 -3.49
C VAL A 40 -15.48 7.49 -4.42
N THR A 41 -15.46 7.27 -5.74
CA THR A 41 -16.08 8.20 -6.71
C THR A 41 -17.59 8.33 -6.49
N MET A 42 -18.28 7.23 -6.19
CA MET A 42 -19.73 7.26 -5.85
C MET A 42 -20.00 8.07 -4.59
N ILE A 43 -19.13 8.00 -3.57
CA ILE A 43 -19.24 8.82 -2.36
C ILE A 43 -19.09 10.30 -2.71
N LEU A 44 -18.10 10.66 -3.51
CA LEU A 44 -17.86 12.03 -3.98
C LEU A 44 -19.06 12.58 -4.78
N ASP A 45 -19.70 11.75 -5.61
CA ASP A 45 -20.91 12.10 -6.35
C ASP A 45 -22.10 12.38 -5.42
N SER A 46 -22.14 11.72 -4.28
CA SER A 46 -23.15 11.96 -3.25
C SER A 46 -22.90 13.28 -2.52
N PHE A 47 -21.63 13.59 -2.21
CA PHE A 47 -21.25 14.85 -1.57
C PHE A 47 -21.48 16.06 -2.46
N ALA A 48 -21.22 15.95 -3.75
CA ALA A 48 -21.45 17.03 -4.72
C ALA A 48 -22.93 17.47 -4.79
N LYS A 49 -23.86 16.60 -4.37
CA LYS A 49 -25.30 16.90 -4.33
C LYS A 49 -25.76 17.56 -3.02
N ARG A 50 -24.88 17.62 -2.02
CA ARG A 50 -25.21 18.21 -0.72
C ARG A 50 -24.82 19.69 -0.70
N PRO A 51 -25.77 20.59 -0.36
CA PRO A 51 -25.50 22.04 -0.33
C PRO A 51 -24.42 22.45 0.68
N ASP A 52 -24.28 21.67 1.77
CA ASP A 52 -23.35 21.91 2.87
C ASP A 52 -21.94 21.36 2.63
N LEU A 53 -21.77 20.47 1.65
CA LEU A 53 -20.48 19.80 1.37
C LEU A 53 -19.95 20.08 -0.04
N GLY A 54 -20.83 20.26 -1.02
CA GLY A 54 -20.47 20.26 -2.43
C GLY A 54 -19.53 21.39 -2.89
N SER A 55 -19.36 22.44 -2.06
CA SER A 55 -18.43 23.57 -2.33
C SER A 55 -17.17 23.54 -1.47
N LEU A 56 -17.02 22.56 -0.57
CA LEU A 56 -15.86 22.48 0.30
C LEU A 56 -14.68 21.86 -0.46
N PRO A 57 -13.44 22.34 -0.20
CA PRO A 57 -12.24 21.63 -0.64
C PRO A 57 -12.27 20.18 -0.16
N THR A 58 -12.03 19.25 -1.08
CA THR A 58 -12.18 17.81 -0.83
C THR A 58 -10.88 17.08 -1.06
N GLY A 59 -10.42 16.35 -0.05
CA GLY A 59 -9.22 15.52 -0.13
C GLY A 59 -9.45 14.06 0.19
N LEU A 60 -8.47 13.26 -0.13
CA LEU A 60 -8.43 11.83 0.16
C LEU A 60 -7.27 11.53 1.10
N LEU A 61 -7.54 10.71 2.14
CA LEU A 61 -6.52 10.15 2.99
C LEU A 61 -6.56 8.63 2.88
N GLY A 62 -5.46 8.03 2.43
CA GLY A 62 -5.33 6.59 2.25
C GLY A 62 -4.12 6.01 2.98
N HIS A 63 -4.29 4.85 3.59
CA HIS A 63 -3.20 4.08 4.20
C HIS A 63 -2.91 2.83 3.37
N SER A 64 -1.64 2.55 3.14
CA SER A 64 -1.20 1.35 2.41
C SER A 64 -1.90 1.24 1.04
N GLU A 65 -2.66 0.18 0.75
CA GLU A 65 -3.49 0.07 -0.47
C GLU A 65 -4.44 1.26 -0.66
N GLY A 66 -4.95 1.86 0.43
CA GLY A 66 -5.77 3.07 0.36
C GLY A 66 -5.08 4.23 -0.33
N SER A 67 -3.73 4.27 -0.35
CA SER A 67 -2.97 5.25 -1.13
C SER A 67 -3.14 5.04 -2.63
N LEU A 68 -3.10 3.79 -3.11
CA LEU A 68 -3.35 3.45 -4.52
C LEU A 68 -4.77 3.85 -4.95
N VAL A 69 -5.75 3.61 -4.07
CA VAL A 69 -7.14 4.06 -4.29
C VAL A 69 -7.20 5.58 -4.44
N ALA A 70 -6.58 6.32 -3.51
CA ALA A 70 -6.54 7.78 -3.54
C ALA A 70 -5.85 8.31 -4.82
N GLU A 71 -4.74 7.71 -5.23
CA GLU A 71 -4.00 8.05 -6.45
C GLU A 71 -4.82 7.80 -7.72
N ILE A 72 -5.53 6.67 -7.80
CA ILE A 72 -6.41 6.33 -8.91
C ILE A 72 -7.52 7.38 -9.04
N VAL A 73 -8.17 7.72 -7.92
CA VAL A 73 -9.25 8.71 -7.91
C VAL A 73 -8.73 10.10 -8.25
N ALA A 74 -7.66 10.57 -7.59
CA ALA A 74 -7.09 11.90 -7.84
C ALA A 74 -6.52 12.06 -9.27
N ALA A 75 -6.11 10.96 -9.90
CA ALA A 75 -5.66 10.97 -11.29
C ALA A 75 -6.79 11.20 -12.31
N ARG A 76 -8.03 10.87 -11.95
CA ARG A 76 -9.21 10.91 -12.85
C ARG A 76 -10.27 11.94 -12.46
N ASP A 77 -10.33 12.32 -11.19
CA ASP A 77 -11.35 13.21 -10.64
C ASP A 77 -10.74 14.56 -10.23
N LYS A 78 -11.16 15.63 -10.90
CA LYS A 78 -10.65 16.99 -10.66
C LYS A 78 -11.22 17.66 -9.40
N ARG A 79 -12.19 17.01 -8.74
CA ARG A 79 -12.76 17.49 -7.46
C ARG A 79 -11.81 17.24 -6.30
N ILE A 80 -10.75 16.47 -6.49
CA ILE A 80 -9.77 16.19 -5.45
C ILE A 80 -8.78 17.34 -5.38
N ASP A 81 -8.84 18.09 -4.29
CA ASP A 81 -7.99 19.26 -4.03
C ASP A 81 -6.67 18.89 -3.36
N PHE A 82 -6.62 17.76 -2.65
CA PHE A 82 -5.39 17.25 -2.01
C PHE A 82 -5.42 15.74 -1.75
N VAL A 83 -4.25 15.16 -1.57
CA VAL A 83 -4.10 13.74 -1.18
C VAL A 83 -3.13 13.61 -0.02
N ILE A 84 -3.48 12.76 0.95
CA ILE A 84 -2.60 12.35 2.06
C ILE A 84 -2.43 10.84 1.98
N THR A 85 -1.19 10.37 2.01
CA THR A 85 -0.87 8.94 2.08
C THR A 85 -0.09 8.60 3.33
N LEU A 86 -0.51 7.53 3.99
CA LEU A 86 0.16 6.95 5.16
C LEU A 86 0.69 5.58 4.75
N GLY A 87 2.00 5.34 4.83
CA GLY A 87 2.60 4.14 4.26
C GLY A 87 2.27 3.98 2.77
N GLY A 88 2.36 5.09 2.01
CA GLY A 88 1.90 5.17 0.63
C GLY A 88 2.79 4.41 -0.36
N VAL A 89 2.18 3.89 -1.43
CA VAL A 89 2.80 2.97 -2.40
C VAL A 89 2.96 3.65 -3.76
N ALA A 90 4.20 3.95 -4.16
CA ALA A 90 4.55 4.44 -5.50
C ALA A 90 5.29 3.38 -6.34
N GLN A 91 5.77 2.31 -5.70
CA GLN A 91 6.40 1.14 -6.34
C GLN A 91 5.36 0.22 -6.98
N THR A 92 5.81 -0.68 -7.87
CA THR A 92 4.96 -1.81 -8.29
C THR A 92 4.74 -2.76 -7.11
N ILE A 93 3.63 -3.52 -7.13
CA ILE A 93 3.38 -4.48 -6.04
C ILE A 93 4.46 -5.56 -5.96
N SER A 94 5.06 -5.94 -7.09
CA SER A 94 6.18 -6.88 -7.11
C SER A 94 7.37 -6.34 -6.29
N ASP A 95 7.73 -5.07 -6.47
CA ASP A 95 8.83 -4.45 -5.72
C ASP A 95 8.50 -4.32 -4.24
N VAL A 96 7.25 -3.94 -3.91
CA VAL A 96 6.78 -3.88 -2.50
C VAL A 96 6.87 -5.25 -1.83
N LEU A 97 6.36 -6.29 -2.48
CA LEU A 97 6.38 -7.63 -1.91
C LEU A 97 7.80 -8.21 -1.78
N LEU A 98 8.71 -7.88 -2.70
CA LEU A 98 10.12 -8.26 -2.58
C LEU A 98 10.80 -7.56 -1.40
N TYR A 99 10.52 -6.27 -1.21
CA TYR A 99 10.98 -5.54 -0.04
C TYR A 99 10.45 -6.19 1.25
N GLN A 100 9.16 -6.53 1.31
CA GLN A 100 8.56 -7.21 2.47
C GLN A 100 9.24 -8.54 2.78
N VAL A 101 9.47 -9.39 1.77
CA VAL A 101 10.17 -10.66 1.97
C VAL A 101 11.55 -10.42 2.58
N HIS A 102 12.33 -9.50 2.01
CA HIS A 102 13.66 -9.19 2.51
C HIS A 102 13.63 -8.64 3.94
N ALA A 103 12.86 -7.57 4.17
CA ALA A 103 12.89 -6.82 5.42
C ALA A 103 12.30 -7.60 6.60
N ILE A 104 11.21 -8.37 6.38
CA ILE A 104 10.60 -9.19 7.43
C ILE A 104 11.50 -10.37 7.80
N ASN A 105 12.11 -11.04 6.82
CA ASN A 105 13.06 -12.12 7.09
C ASN A 105 14.29 -11.60 7.84
N GLU A 106 14.84 -10.46 7.44
CA GLU A 106 15.98 -9.84 8.14
C GLU A 106 15.60 -9.48 9.58
N ALA A 107 14.44 -8.88 9.81
CA ALA A 107 13.97 -8.50 11.16
C ALA A 107 13.67 -9.71 12.04
N SER A 108 13.26 -10.84 11.48
CA SER A 108 13.01 -12.09 12.23
C SER A 108 14.30 -12.71 12.77
N GLY A 109 15.42 -12.54 12.05
CA GLY A 109 16.71 -13.17 12.38
C GLY A 109 16.70 -14.71 12.24
N GLU A 110 15.69 -15.30 11.61
CA GLU A 110 15.54 -16.74 11.46
C GLU A 110 16.36 -17.32 10.30
N LEU A 111 16.66 -16.47 9.30
CA LEU A 111 17.40 -16.84 8.10
C LEU A 111 18.79 -16.21 8.11
N THR A 112 19.77 -16.90 7.56
CA THR A 112 21.05 -16.30 7.21
C THR A 112 20.87 -15.28 6.06
N PRO A 113 21.80 -14.34 5.86
CA PRO A 113 21.73 -13.42 4.72
C PRO A 113 21.61 -14.15 3.36
N GLU A 114 22.35 -15.25 3.17
CA GLU A 114 22.31 -16.04 1.93
C GLU A 114 20.96 -16.74 1.74
N GLU A 115 20.33 -17.22 2.81
CA GLU A 115 18.99 -17.81 2.78
C GLU A 115 17.93 -16.76 2.48
N ASN A 116 18.06 -15.55 3.03
CA ASN A 116 17.16 -14.45 2.73
C ASN A 116 17.29 -14.02 1.26
N ASP A 117 18.49 -13.87 0.74
CA ASP A 117 18.74 -13.58 -0.67
C ASP A 117 18.09 -14.64 -1.59
N TYR A 118 18.22 -15.92 -1.24
CA TYR A 118 17.56 -17.01 -1.96
C TYR A 118 16.03 -16.88 -1.96
N ALA A 119 15.43 -16.57 -0.80
CA ALA A 119 13.99 -16.38 -0.66
C ALA A 119 13.49 -15.20 -1.54
N VAL A 120 14.25 -14.11 -1.58
CA VAL A 120 13.96 -12.93 -2.41
C VAL A 120 14.03 -13.27 -3.90
N GLU A 121 15.10 -13.94 -4.36
CA GLU A 121 15.25 -14.30 -5.79
C GLU A 121 14.20 -15.32 -6.25
N ALA A 122 13.85 -16.29 -5.41
CA ALA A 122 12.78 -17.22 -5.70
C ALA A 122 11.42 -16.52 -5.78
N SER A 123 11.12 -15.62 -4.85
CA SER A 123 9.91 -14.79 -4.85
C SER A 123 9.86 -13.90 -6.10
N LYS A 124 10.99 -13.28 -6.46
CA LYS A 124 11.12 -12.48 -7.68
C LYS A 124 10.77 -13.26 -8.93
N THR A 125 11.26 -14.50 -9.03
CA THR A 125 10.94 -15.40 -10.16
C THR A 125 9.43 -15.62 -10.27
N ILE A 126 8.75 -15.86 -9.14
CA ILE A 126 7.31 -16.10 -9.08
C ILE A 126 6.53 -14.82 -9.43
N TYR A 127 6.89 -13.68 -8.83
CA TYR A 127 6.21 -12.40 -9.06
C TYR A 127 6.37 -11.92 -10.51
N ASP A 128 7.55 -12.14 -11.10
CA ASP A 128 7.81 -11.88 -12.52
C ASP A 128 6.91 -12.74 -13.45
N ILE A 129 6.67 -13.99 -13.09
CA ILE A 129 5.75 -14.86 -13.82
C ILE A 129 4.33 -14.29 -13.78
N ILE A 130 3.86 -13.87 -12.60
CA ILE A 130 2.51 -13.30 -12.44
C ILE A 130 2.39 -11.99 -13.22
N ALA A 131 3.28 -11.05 -12.98
CA ALA A 131 3.25 -9.71 -13.58
C ALA A 131 3.37 -9.71 -15.12
N LYS A 132 4.09 -10.70 -15.69
CA LYS A 132 4.30 -10.83 -17.14
C LYS A 132 3.29 -11.76 -17.81
N SER A 133 2.37 -12.36 -17.09
CA SER A 133 1.35 -13.27 -17.66
C SER A 133 0.09 -12.50 -18.04
N LYS A 134 -0.50 -12.88 -19.17
CA LYS A 134 -1.69 -12.21 -19.74
C LYS A 134 -3.01 -12.69 -19.11
N SER A 135 -3.00 -13.74 -18.31
CA SER A 135 -4.16 -14.26 -17.61
C SER A 135 -3.72 -15.06 -16.38
N PRO A 136 -4.59 -15.23 -15.36
CA PRO A 136 -4.35 -16.13 -14.23
C PRO A 136 -3.95 -17.54 -14.66
N ASP A 137 -4.64 -18.12 -15.66
CA ASP A 137 -4.34 -19.46 -16.16
C ASP A 137 -2.95 -19.56 -16.79
N ALA A 138 -2.53 -18.51 -17.52
CA ALA A 138 -1.18 -18.46 -18.10
C ALA A 138 -0.10 -18.37 -17.00
N ALA A 139 -0.35 -17.61 -15.94
CA ALA A 139 0.53 -17.54 -14.76
C ALA A 139 0.58 -18.90 -14.05
N ALA A 140 -0.57 -19.47 -13.73
CA ALA A 140 -0.70 -20.76 -13.05
C ALA A 140 0.03 -21.89 -13.83
N LYS A 141 -0.10 -21.92 -15.14
CA LYS A 141 0.60 -22.91 -16.00
C LYS A 141 2.13 -22.80 -15.85
N LYS A 142 2.67 -21.57 -15.87
CA LYS A 142 4.11 -21.35 -15.73
C LYS A 142 4.61 -21.68 -14.32
N ILE A 143 3.85 -21.31 -13.29
CA ILE A 143 4.17 -21.63 -11.89
C ILE A 143 4.14 -23.15 -11.66
N ASN A 144 3.12 -23.85 -12.17
CA ASN A 144 3.07 -25.31 -12.11
C ASN A 144 4.30 -25.95 -12.76
N LYS A 145 4.75 -25.42 -13.89
CA LYS A 145 5.96 -25.91 -14.57
C LYS A 145 7.21 -25.65 -13.71
N LEU A 146 7.34 -24.47 -13.09
CA LEU A 146 8.44 -24.13 -12.19
C LEU A 146 8.51 -25.14 -11.01
N TYR A 147 7.41 -25.35 -10.33
CA TYR A 147 7.34 -26.29 -9.20
C TYR A 147 7.57 -27.75 -9.61
N SER A 148 7.12 -28.19 -10.79
CA SER A 148 7.40 -29.53 -11.31
C SER A 148 8.87 -29.72 -11.64
N TYR A 149 9.55 -28.70 -12.13
CA TYR A 149 11.00 -28.73 -12.37
C TYR A 149 11.77 -28.85 -11.07
N GLN A 150 11.47 -28.00 -10.08
CA GLN A 150 12.13 -27.99 -8.78
C GLN A 150 11.91 -29.31 -7.99
N SER A 151 10.73 -29.91 -8.09
CA SER A 151 10.47 -31.22 -7.45
C SER A 151 11.31 -32.37 -8.03
N GLY A 152 11.88 -32.18 -9.22
CA GLY A 152 12.81 -33.13 -9.84
C GLY A 152 14.29 -32.85 -9.53
N THR A 153 14.61 -31.76 -8.83
CA THR A 153 15.96 -31.41 -8.41
C THR A 153 16.21 -31.81 -6.96
N LEU A 154 17.48 -32.05 -6.61
CA LEU A 154 17.85 -32.32 -5.23
C LEU A 154 17.68 -31.03 -4.39
N ILE A 155 16.74 -31.06 -3.45
CA ILE A 155 16.58 -29.97 -2.47
C ILE A 155 17.72 -30.08 -1.45
N THR A 156 18.54 -29.05 -1.34
CA THR A 156 19.78 -29.06 -0.55
C THR A 156 19.69 -28.23 0.74
N SER A 157 18.66 -27.40 0.88
CA SER A 157 18.48 -26.55 2.07
C SER A 157 17.02 -26.53 2.55
N LYS A 158 16.84 -26.15 3.84
CA LYS A 158 15.51 -25.97 4.43
C LYS A 158 14.73 -24.87 3.73
N ILE A 159 15.37 -23.74 3.43
CA ILE A 159 14.72 -22.60 2.75
C ILE A 159 14.24 -22.99 1.34
N GLU A 160 15.02 -23.79 0.61
CA GLU A 160 14.61 -24.30 -0.70
C GLU A 160 13.38 -25.20 -0.59
N ALA A 161 13.36 -26.08 0.42
CA ALA A 161 12.19 -26.93 0.72
C ALA A 161 10.93 -26.12 1.05
N ASP A 162 11.08 -25.06 1.84
CA ASP A 162 9.97 -24.20 2.25
C ASP A 162 9.43 -23.39 1.06
N VAL A 163 10.29 -22.75 0.28
CA VAL A 163 9.91 -21.95 -0.90
C VAL A 163 9.19 -22.78 -1.95
N PHE A 164 9.63 -24.02 -2.19
CA PHE A 164 9.02 -24.92 -3.17
C PHE A 164 8.06 -25.96 -2.57
N SER A 165 7.62 -25.74 -1.33
CA SER A 165 6.61 -26.60 -0.68
C SER A 165 5.27 -26.54 -1.41
N GLN A 166 4.45 -27.60 -1.26
CA GLN A 166 3.08 -27.63 -1.80
C GLN A 166 2.17 -26.61 -1.12
N ASN A 167 2.42 -26.29 0.16
CA ASN A 167 1.69 -25.24 0.88
C ASN A 167 1.98 -23.87 0.26
N LYS A 168 3.25 -23.55 0.05
CA LYS A 168 3.64 -22.29 -0.60
C LYS A 168 3.09 -22.17 -2.01
N LYS A 169 3.11 -23.26 -2.77
CA LYS A 169 2.46 -23.31 -4.08
C LYS A 169 0.97 -23.01 -4.01
N ALA A 170 0.26 -23.56 -3.03
CA ALA A 170 -1.17 -23.32 -2.86
C ALA A 170 -1.46 -21.84 -2.53
N GLU A 171 -0.67 -21.21 -1.66
CA GLU A 171 -0.75 -19.76 -1.37
C GLU A 171 -0.57 -18.93 -2.65
N ILE A 172 0.45 -19.23 -3.45
CA ILE A 172 0.71 -18.53 -4.70
C ILE A 172 -0.44 -18.72 -5.69
N MET A 173 -1.04 -19.91 -5.77
CA MET A 173 -2.21 -20.13 -6.62
C MET A 173 -3.42 -19.32 -6.15
N GLN A 174 -3.62 -19.16 -4.84
CA GLN A 174 -4.65 -18.26 -4.32
C GLN A 174 -4.40 -16.80 -4.74
N MET A 175 -3.15 -16.31 -4.68
CA MET A 175 -2.79 -14.99 -5.18
C MET A 175 -3.09 -14.84 -6.68
N VAL A 176 -2.69 -15.82 -7.49
CA VAL A 176 -2.87 -15.81 -8.96
C VAL A 176 -4.35 -15.74 -9.34
N TYR A 177 -5.21 -16.48 -8.64
CA TYR A 177 -6.65 -16.52 -8.94
C TYR A 177 -7.48 -15.48 -8.16
N SER A 178 -6.87 -14.73 -7.24
CA SER A 178 -7.51 -13.59 -6.61
C SER A 178 -7.61 -12.42 -7.62
N PRO A 179 -8.81 -11.92 -7.96
CA PRO A 179 -8.94 -10.76 -8.82
C PRO A 179 -8.18 -9.55 -8.30
N TRP A 180 -8.18 -9.36 -6.97
CA TRP A 180 -7.48 -8.30 -6.28
C TRP A 180 -5.96 -8.40 -6.48
N PHE A 181 -5.33 -9.51 -6.09
CA PHE A 181 -3.88 -9.68 -6.25
C PHE A 181 -3.45 -9.64 -7.70
N TYR A 182 -4.15 -10.35 -8.59
CA TYR A 182 -3.82 -10.36 -10.00
C TYR A 182 -3.84 -8.94 -10.60
N THR A 183 -4.84 -8.15 -10.22
CA THR A 183 -4.94 -6.74 -10.65
C THR A 183 -3.81 -5.89 -10.09
N LEU A 184 -3.44 -6.07 -8.82
CA LEU A 184 -2.32 -5.36 -8.21
C LEU A 184 -0.99 -5.64 -8.91
N PHE A 185 -0.70 -6.89 -9.31
CA PHE A 185 0.51 -7.21 -10.08
C PHE A 185 0.58 -6.50 -11.44
N HIS A 186 -0.54 -6.08 -11.98
CA HIS A 186 -0.63 -5.36 -13.25
C HIS A 186 -0.85 -3.86 -13.07
N HIS A 187 -1.08 -3.42 -11.84
CA HIS A 187 -1.22 -2.01 -11.52
C HIS A 187 0.11 -1.26 -11.69
N GLN A 188 0.03 -0.04 -12.20
CA GLN A 188 1.19 0.81 -12.48
C GLN A 188 1.00 2.16 -11.77
N PRO A 189 1.40 2.33 -10.49
CA PRO A 189 1.19 3.55 -9.70
C PRO A 189 1.68 4.80 -10.45
N LYS A 190 2.86 4.74 -11.04
CA LYS A 190 3.44 5.83 -11.84
C LYS A 190 2.49 6.44 -12.87
N LYS A 191 1.59 5.62 -13.48
CA LYS A 191 0.65 6.12 -14.50
C LYS A 191 -0.45 7.00 -13.90
N HIS A 192 -0.82 6.76 -12.64
CA HIS A 192 -1.81 7.53 -11.91
C HIS A 192 -1.14 8.75 -11.27
N ILE A 193 -0.05 8.57 -10.53
CA ILE A 193 0.69 9.63 -9.86
C ILE A 193 1.05 10.78 -10.83
N LYS A 194 1.52 10.47 -12.04
CA LYS A 194 1.83 11.48 -13.06
C LYS A 194 0.64 12.32 -13.53
N LYS A 195 -0.58 11.86 -13.31
CA LYS A 195 -1.81 12.57 -13.71
C LYS A 195 -2.43 13.37 -12.58
N MET A 196 -2.01 13.14 -11.35
CA MET A 196 -2.47 13.93 -10.19
C MET A 196 -2.05 15.38 -10.37
N ARG A 197 -2.94 16.31 -10.03
CA ARG A 197 -2.67 17.76 -10.15
C ARG A 197 -2.74 18.49 -8.81
N CYS A 198 -3.28 17.83 -7.81
CA CYS A 198 -3.41 18.34 -6.45
C CYS A 198 -2.11 18.14 -5.66
N PRO A 199 -1.88 18.93 -4.60
CA PRO A 199 -0.79 18.71 -3.66
C PRO A 199 -0.95 17.37 -2.93
N MET A 200 0.17 16.83 -2.46
CA MET A 200 0.24 15.56 -1.76
C MET A 200 1.13 15.66 -0.54
N LEU A 201 0.64 15.14 0.58
CA LEU A 201 1.44 14.78 1.74
C LEU A 201 1.63 13.25 1.75
N ALA A 202 2.88 12.80 1.74
CA ALA A 202 3.20 11.39 1.93
C ALA A 202 3.98 11.20 3.24
N VAL A 203 3.45 10.36 4.13
CA VAL A 203 4.05 10.06 5.42
C VAL A 203 4.29 8.56 5.51
N GLY A 204 5.52 8.14 5.81
CA GLY A 204 5.87 6.74 6.02
C GLY A 204 6.72 6.55 7.26
N GLY A 205 6.73 5.35 7.82
CA GLY A 205 7.58 5.00 8.96
C GLY A 205 9.00 4.63 8.53
N GLU A 206 10.02 5.05 9.31
CA GLU A 206 11.41 4.64 9.07
C GLU A 206 11.59 3.13 9.18
N LYS A 207 10.85 2.50 10.10
CA LYS A 207 10.86 1.06 10.36
C LYS A 207 9.64 0.35 9.75
N ASP A 208 9.11 0.88 8.66
CA ASP A 208 8.04 0.23 7.92
C ASP A 208 8.63 -0.94 7.11
N LEU A 209 8.40 -2.18 7.57
CA LEU A 209 8.85 -3.40 6.89
C LEU A 209 7.91 -3.85 5.76
N GLN A 210 6.82 -3.12 5.52
CA GLN A 210 5.87 -3.44 4.47
C GLN A 210 6.01 -2.52 3.25
N VAL A 211 6.24 -1.21 3.49
CA VAL A 211 6.40 -0.21 2.43
C VAL A 211 7.59 0.68 2.76
N ASP A 212 8.69 0.53 2.05
CA ASP A 212 9.88 1.36 2.25
C ASP A 212 9.56 2.85 2.02
N ALA A 213 9.47 3.60 3.11
CA ALA A 213 9.10 5.01 3.10
C ALA A 213 10.08 5.88 2.30
N VAL A 214 11.37 5.58 2.37
CA VAL A 214 12.41 6.34 1.67
C VAL A 214 12.27 6.18 0.15
N THR A 215 12.19 4.94 -0.31
CA THR A 215 12.05 4.63 -1.74
C THR A 215 10.72 5.16 -2.29
N ASN A 216 9.61 4.94 -1.59
CA ASN A 216 8.30 5.38 -2.08
C ASN A 216 8.18 6.90 -2.10
N ASN A 217 8.69 7.62 -1.08
CA ASN A 217 8.73 9.09 -1.09
C ASN A 217 9.61 9.65 -2.22
N ALA A 218 10.74 9.00 -2.52
CA ALA A 218 11.57 9.38 -3.66
C ALA A 218 10.85 9.18 -5.01
N LEU A 219 10.08 8.09 -5.15
CA LEU A 219 9.28 7.82 -6.34
C LEU A 219 8.09 8.79 -6.48
N PHE A 220 7.38 9.12 -5.39
CA PHE A 220 6.37 10.16 -5.40
C PHE A 220 6.94 11.48 -5.89
N LYS A 221 8.05 11.91 -5.30
CA LYS A 221 8.75 13.14 -5.72
C LYS A 221 9.17 13.13 -7.19
N ALA A 222 9.55 11.96 -7.71
CA ALA A 222 9.98 11.80 -9.11
C ALA A 222 8.81 11.75 -10.10
N TYR A 223 7.64 11.28 -9.68
CA TYR A 223 6.50 11.03 -10.57
C TYR A 223 5.46 12.14 -10.54
N LEU A 224 5.26 12.81 -9.41
CA LEU A 224 4.29 13.89 -9.28
C LEU A 224 4.66 15.11 -10.16
N PRO A 225 3.68 15.77 -10.77
CA PRO A 225 3.88 17.11 -11.35
C PRO A 225 4.38 18.06 -10.27
N LYS A 226 5.18 19.06 -10.65
CA LYS A 226 5.70 20.04 -9.69
C LYS A 226 4.58 20.78 -8.97
N ASN A 227 4.61 20.80 -7.65
CA ASN A 227 3.73 21.59 -6.79
C ASN A 227 4.52 21.97 -5.52
N PRO A 228 4.56 23.25 -5.12
CA PRO A 228 5.32 23.70 -3.95
C PRO A 228 4.76 23.17 -2.62
N LEU A 229 3.51 22.71 -2.61
CA LEU A 229 2.83 22.17 -1.43
C LEU A 229 3.03 20.66 -1.25
N HIS A 230 3.77 19.98 -2.16
CA HIS A 230 4.13 18.59 -1.89
C HIS A 230 5.05 18.48 -0.69
N ARG A 231 4.71 17.57 0.24
CA ARG A 231 5.50 17.28 1.43
C ARG A 231 5.70 15.77 1.58
N PHE A 232 6.91 15.34 1.91
CA PHE A 232 7.30 13.93 2.03
C PHE A 232 8.02 13.74 3.35
N GLU A 233 7.44 12.95 4.25
CA GLU A 233 7.95 12.73 5.60
C GLU A 233 8.28 11.25 5.83
N VAL A 234 9.40 11.02 6.53
CA VAL A 234 9.77 9.73 7.08
C VAL A 234 9.86 9.88 8.59
N ILE A 235 8.99 9.18 9.30
CA ILE A 235 8.85 9.30 10.75
C ILE A 235 9.83 8.35 11.44
N PRO A 236 10.80 8.87 12.20
CA PRO A 236 11.80 8.05 12.87
C PRO A 236 11.15 7.04 13.84
N ASN A 237 11.67 5.81 13.85
CA ASN A 237 11.19 4.73 14.74
C ASN A 237 9.69 4.43 14.62
N ALA A 238 9.06 4.69 13.49
CA ALA A 238 7.66 4.35 13.24
C ALA A 238 7.54 3.13 12.32
N ASN A 239 6.56 2.26 12.59
CA ASN A 239 6.21 1.09 11.77
C ASN A 239 5.21 1.46 10.65
N HIS A 240 4.69 0.45 9.94
CA HIS A 240 3.69 0.64 8.88
C HIS A 240 2.38 1.29 9.35
N LEU A 241 2.01 1.10 10.62
CA LEU A 241 0.83 1.74 11.22
C LEU A 241 1.14 3.13 11.81
N LEU A 242 2.36 3.63 11.62
CA LEU A 242 2.87 4.89 12.20
C LEU A 242 2.77 4.91 13.72
N GLN A 243 3.02 3.78 14.34
CA GLN A 243 3.19 3.60 15.78
C GLN A 243 4.68 3.63 16.13
N THR A 244 5.04 4.09 17.29
CA THR A 244 6.40 3.96 17.83
C THR A 244 6.71 2.47 18.03
N CYS A 245 7.79 1.99 17.43
CA CYS A 245 8.13 0.57 17.41
C CYS A 245 9.61 0.32 17.73
N THR A 246 9.94 -0.93 18.02
CA THR A 246 11.33 -1.38 18.23
C THR A 246 11.92 -1.95 16.97
N THR A 247 11.27 -2.92 16.34
CA THR A 247 11.74 -3.62 15.14
C THR A 247 10.99 -3.20 13.88
N GLY A 248 9.73 -2.79 14.01
CA GLY A 248 8.79 -2.56 12.92
C GLY A 248 8.08 -3.81 12.42
N SER A 249 8.37 -4.99 13.03
CA SER A 249 7.71 -6.24 12.69
C SER A 249 6.18 -6.14 12.86
N PRO A 250 5.41 -6.74 11.95
CA PRO A 250 3.96 -6.88 12.13
C PRO A 250 3.55 -7.56 13.45
N ASP A 251 4.42 -8.38 14.03
CA ASP A 251 4.18 -9.03 15.32
C ASP A 251 4.06 -8.04 16.49
N GLU A 252 4.66 -6.84 16.35
CA GLU A 252 4.55 -5.78 17.35
C GLU A 252 3.18 -5.09 17.34
N TYR A 253 2.40 -5.15 16.26
CA TYR A 253 1.16 -4.37 16.12
C TYR A 253 0.11 -4.68 17.18
N GLY A 254 0.04 -5.94 17.62
CA GLY A 254 -0.91 -6.38 18.64
C GLY A 254 -0.54 -6.03 20.07
N ILE A 255 0.72 -5.68 20.32
CA ILE A 255 1.25 -5.39 21.66
C ILE A 255 1.54 -3.89 21.89
N ILE A 256 1.63 -3.11 20.83
CA ILE A 256 1.79 -1.65 20.92
C ILE A 256 0.44 -1.02 21.28
N GLU A 257 0.37 -0.36 22.44
CA GLU A 257 -0.86 0.31 22.90
C GLU A 257 -1.16 1.59 22.10
N GLU A 258 -0.12 2.26 21.60
CA GLU A 258 -0.25 3.47 20.78
C GLU A 258 -1.02 3.16 19.49
N THR A 259 -2.09 3.91 19.22
CA THR A 259 -2.89 3.73 18.01
C THR A 259 -2.25 4.40 16.80
N LEU A 260 -1.72 5.59 17.00
CA LEU A 260 -1.06 6.43 16.00
C LEU A 260 -0.25 7.50 16.75
N ARG A 261 0.92 7.84 16.27
CA ARG A 261 1.78 8.88 16.87
C ARG A 261 1.12 10.26 16.80
N GLY A 262 1.28 11.02 17.88
CA GLY A 262 0.74 12.39 17.98
C GLY A 262 1.37 13.35 16.99
N ASP A 263 2.69 13.24 16.74
CA ASP A 263 3.42 14.07 15.77
C ASP A 263 2.95 13.82 14.33
N VAL A 264 2.47 12.62 13.99
CA VAL A 264 1.84 12.36 12.69
C VAL A 264 0.54 13.13 12.53
N LEU A 265 -0.27 13.23 13.59
CA LEU A 265 -1.50 14.03 13.57
C LEU A 265 -1.19 15.51 13.36
N GLU A 266 -0.16 16.02 14.05
CA GLU A 266 0.31 17.41 13.92
C GLU A 266 0.82 17.69 12.50
N ILE A 267 1.63 16.81 11.92
CA ILE A 267 2.12 16.93 10.54
C ILE A 267 0.96 17.01 9.53
N ILE A 268 -0.04 16.15 9.70
CA ILE A 268 -1.24 16.14 8.83
C ILE A 268 -1.97 17.48 8.94
N GLN A 269 -2.21 17.95 10.17
CA GLN A 269 -2.91 19.22 10.40
C GLN A 269 -2.15 20.41 9.83
N GLU A 270 -0.87 20.58 10.18
CA GLU A 270 -0.03 21.68 9.70
C GLU A 270 -0.01 21.74 8.17
N TRP A 271 0.09 20.58 7.53
CA TRP A 271 0.09 20.53 6.09
C TRP A 271 -1.27 20.89 5.50
N LEU A 272 -2.38 20.40 6.08
CA LEU A 272 -3.74 20.74 5.65
C LEU A 272 -4.00 22.26 5.78
N ASP A 273 -3.59 22.87 6.90
CA ASP A 273 -3.72 24.32 7.11
C ASP A 273 -3.01 25.13 6.02
N SER A 274 -1.89 24.59 5.50
CA SER A 274 -1.15 25.21 4.38
C SER A 274 -1.78 24.92 3.02
N ALA A 275 -2.31 23.72 2.81
CA ALA A 275 -2.78 23.25 1.50
C ALA A 275 -4.21 23.69 1.19
N VAL A 276 -5.04 23.90 2.21
CA VAL A 276 -6.48 24.23 2.06
C VAL A 276 -6.76 25.74 2.22
N SER A 277 -5.82 26.52 2.81
CA SER A 277 -5.98 27.97 3.02
C SER A 277 -5.73 28.80 1.77
N HIS A 278 -5.60 28.20 0.62
CA HIS A 278 -5.36 28.83 -0.69
C HIS A 278 -6.39 28.33 -1.70
#